data_980785173946997cda049b6265cc5f28
#
_entry.id   980785173946997cda049b6265cc5f28
#
_cell.length_a   1.000
_cell.length_b   1.000
_cell.length_c   1.000
_cell.angle_alpha   90.00
_cell.angle_beta   90.00
_cell.angle_gamma   90.00
#
_symmetry.space_group_name_H-M   'P 1'
#
loop_
_entity.id
_entity.type
_entity.pdbx_description
1 polymer ?
#
loop_
_entity_poly.entity_id
_entity_poly.type
_entity_poly.pdbx_seq_one_letter_code
_entity_poly.pdbx_strand_id
1 'polypeptide(L)'
;MICMPISGIRQPAFITVDEGVRLRKYDGRSDFAFPWYQDRETLLMADGDGTPYDRKRLERMYSFLNAHGELYFIEYQETAQFRPVGYVAFWQEDLLILIGERALRGHGIGRRIVLTLMNRAKALGFSSLVVREIYDCNTASRRLFEGIGFRPYESTKKGKRYRINL
;
A
#
# COMPACT_ATOMS: atom_id res chain seq x y z
N MET A 1 13.95 20.74 5.02
CA MET A 1 14.14 20.00 3.75
C MET A 1 12.88 19.24 3.44
N ILE A 2 12.25 19.49 2.30
CA ILE A 2 11.05 18.76 1.90
C ILE A 2 11.53 17.37 1.46
N CYS A 3 11.12 16.33 2.16
CA CYS A 3 11.40 14.96 1.76
C CYS A 3 10.65 14.68 0.45
N MET A 4 11.39 14.46 -0.62
CA MET A 4 10.86 14.04 -1.91
C MET A 4 11.28 12.58 -2.13
N PRO A 5 10.45 11.60 -1.71
CA PRO A 5 10.84 10.19 -1.78
C PRO A 5 11.02 9.69 -3.22
N ILE A 6 10.33 10.30 -4.17
CA ILE A 6 10.61 10.13 -5.59
C ILE A 6 11.36 11.37 -6.05
N SER A 7 12.59 11.18 -6.51
CA SER A 7 13.51 12.28 -6.85
C SER A 7 12.87 13.30 -7.80
N GLY A 8 12.91 14.58 -7.42
CA GLY A 8 12.37 15.68 -8.21
C GLY A 8 10.84 15.79 -8.24
N ILE A 9 10.13 14.92 -7.53
CA ILE A 9 8.66 14.90 -7.54
C ILE A 9 8.12 15.26 -6.16
N ARG A 10 7.29 16.29 -6.13
CA ARG A 10 6.58 16.68 -4.91
C ARG A 10 5.41 15.72 -4.66
N GLN A 11 5.42 15.08 -3.49
CA GLN A 11 4.32 14.24 -3.07
C GLN A 11 3.10 15.12 -2.72
N PRO A 12 1.90 14.85 -3.31
CA PRO A 12 0.71 15.60 -2.97
C PRO A 12 0.23 15.28 -1.54
N ALA A 13 -0.41 16.24 -0.88
CA ALA A 13 -0.99 16.04 0.44
C ALA A 13 -2.14 15.02 0.42
N PHE A 14 -2.93 15.03 -0.67
CA PHE A 14 -4.06 14.13 -0.87
C PHE A 14 -4.11 13.67 -2.33
N ILE A 15 -4.57 12.43 -2.52
CA ILE A 15 -4.99 11.92 -3.83
C ILE A 15 -6.43 11.42 -3.67
N THR A 16 -7.35 11.96 -4.45
CA THR A 16 -8.72 11.48 -4.50
C THR A 16 -8.80 10.20 -5.31
N VAL A 17 -9.36 9.14 -4.72
CA VAL A 17 -9.63 7.87 -5.41
C VAL A 17 -11.06 7.89 -5.95
N ASP A 18 -12.02 8.18 -5.09
CA ASP A 18 -13.44 8.38 -5.40
C ASP A 18 -14.11 9.23 -4.29
N GLU A 19 -15.44 9.32 -4.30
CA GLU A 19 -16.17 10.11 -3.32
C GLU A 19 -15.97 9.66 -1.86
N GLY A 20 -15.73 8.37 -1.64
CA GLY A 20 -15.60 7.78 -0.31
C GLY A 20 -14.19 7.34 0.08
N VAL A 21 -13.23 7.43 -0.84
CA VAL A 21 -11.85 6.96 -0.61
C VAL A 21 -10.84 8.01 -1.08
N ARG A 22 -9.91 8.35 -0.22
CA ARG A 22 -8.77 9.21 -0.56
C ARG A 22 -7.48 8.68 0.06
N LEU A 23 -6.37 9.13 -0.46
CA LEU A 23 -5.05 8.87 0.09
C LEU A 23 -4.54 10.15 0.73
N ARG A 24 -4.13 10.05 2.00
CA ARG A 24 -3.55 11.17 2.74
C ARG A 24 -2.07 10.91 2.98
N LYS A 25 -1.23 11.86 2.61
CA LYS A 25 0.22 11.80 2.84
C LYS A 25 0.53 11.49 4.30
N TYR A 26 1.48 10.58 4.52
CA TYR A 26 2.01 10.29 5.85
C TYR A 26 2.54 11.56 6.53
N ASP A 27 2.16 11.77 7.78
CA ASP A 27 2.49 12.96 8.58
C ASP A 27 3.32 12.67 9.84
N GLY A 28 3.85 11.45 9.94
CA GLY A 28 4.62 11.00 11.11
C GLY A 28 3.78 10.35 12.20
N ARG A 29 2.46 10.32 12.06
CA ARG A 29 1.54 9.72 13.03
C ARG A 29 1.00 8.40 12.52
N SER A 30 1.11 7.35 13.33
CA SER A 30 0.69 6.00 12.95
C SER A 30 0.04 5.21 14.10
N ASP A 31 -0.28 5.85 15.21
CA ASP A 31 -0.85 5.16 16.39
C ASP A 31 -2.13 4.39 16.08
N PHE A 32 -2.99 4.96 15.23
CA PHE A 32 -4.24 4.32 14.80
C PHE A 32 -4.02 3.03 14.01
N ALA A 33 -2.84 2.84 13.43
CA ALA A 33 -2.50 1.65 12.66
C ALA A 33 -2.05 0.47 13.54
N PHE A 34 -1.69 0.73 14.79
CA PHE A 34 -1.16 -0.30 15.68
C PHE A 34 -2.05 -1.54 15.79
N PRO A 35 -3.39 -1.44 15.94
CA PRO A 35 -4.26 -2.60 15.98
C PRO A 35 -4.20 -3.49 14.75
N TRP A 36 -3.93 -2.95 13.56
CA TRP A 36 -3.84 -3.74 12.32
C TRP A 36 -2.70 -4.77 12.39
N TYR A 37 -1.64 -4.45 13.12
CA TYR A 37 -0.42 -5.28 13.25
C TYR A 37 -0.43 -6.17 14.51
N GLN A 38 -1.58 -6.31 15.13
CA GLN A 38 -1.82 -7.26 16.23
C GLN A 38 -2.62 -8.48 15.77
N ASP A 39 -3.21 -8.41 14.58
CA ASP A 39 -3.99 -9.48 13.99
C ASP A 39 -3.09 -10.41 13.17
N ARG A 40 -3.04 -11.69 13.56
CA ARG A 40 -2.15 -12.67 12.95
C ARG A 40 -2.41 -12.87 11.46
N GLU A 41 -3.68 -12.89 11.04
CA GLU A 41 -4.04 -13.06 9.63
C GLU A 41 -3.56 -11.88 8.79
N THR A 42 -3.75 -10.66 9.29
CA THR A 42 -3.24 -9.44 8.66
C THR A 42 -1.72 -9.48 8.53
N LEU A 43 -1.01 -9.91 9.59
CA LEU A 43 0.45 -10.00 9.58
C LEU A 43 0.97 -11.04 8.59
N LEU A 44 0.34 -12.20 8.51
CA LEU A 44 0.70 -13.23 7.54
C LEU A 44 0.58 -12.71 6.09
N MET A 45 -0.43 -11.90 5.80
CA MET A 45 -0.61 -11.29 4.50
C MET A 45 0.37 -10.14 4.24
N ALA A 46 0.69 -9.36 5.27
CA ALA A 46 1.52 -8.16 5.15
C ALA A 46 3.02 -8.47 5.01
N ASP A 47 3.53 -9.42 5.80
CA ASP A 47 4.96 -9.73 5.86
C ASP A 47 5.31 -11.23 5.88
N GLY A 48 4.32 -12.08 5.75
CA GLY A 48 4.50 -13.54 5.75
C GLY A 48 4.87 -14.13 7.11
N ASP A 49 4.85 -13.32 8.18
CA ASP A 49 5.15 -13.69 9.55
C ASP A 49 4.01 -13.21 10.47
N GLY A 50 3.45 -14.09 11.25
CA GLY A 50 2.34 -13.79 12.16
C GLY A 50 2.76 -13.15 13.49
N THR A 51 3.99 -12.68 13.63
CA THR A 51 4.50 -12.07 14.86
C THR A 51 4.00 -10.63 15.01
N PRO A 52 3.27 -10.28 16.09
CA PRO A 52 2.78 -8.92 16.30
C PRO A 52 3.90 -7.89 16.34
N TYR A 53 3.62 -6.71 15.81
CA TYR A 53 4.54 -5.57 15.86
C TYR A 53 4.47 -4.90 17.23
N ASP A 54 5.63 -4.50 17.75
CA ASP A 54 5.68 -3.45 18.76
C ASP A 54 5.64 -2.06 18.11
N ARG A 55 5.47 -1.02 18.92
CA ARG A 55 5.37 0.36 18.41
C ARG A 55 6.64 0.81 17.68
N LYS A 56 7.81 0.42 18.16
CA LYS A 56 9.10 0.77 17.53
C LYS A 56 9.23 0.15 16.14
N ARG A 57 8.82 -1.11 15.98
CA ARG A 57 8.82 -1.79 14.69
C ARG A 57 7.87 -1.12 13.71
N LEU A 58 6.68 -0.74 14.18
CA LEU A 58 5.69 -0.03 13.38
C LEU A 58 6.23 1.31 12.88
N GLU A 59 6.79 2.12 13.77
CA GLU A 59 7.38 3.41 13.44
C GLU A 59 8.54 3.28 12.44
N ARG A 60 9.43 2.31 12.66
CA ARG A 60 10.54 2.04 11.73
C ARG A 60 10.06 1.63 10.34
N MET A 61 9.02 0.81 10.26
CA MET A 61 8.44 0.39 8.99
C MET A 61 7.90 1.60 8.21
N TYR A 62 7.07 2.43 8.83
CA TYR A 62 6.52 3.60 8.16
C TYR A 62 7.59 4.64 7.81
N SER A 63 8.58 4.84 8.68
CA SER A 63 9.73 5.72 8.38
C SER A 63 10.53 5.23 7.18
N PHE A 64 10.77 3.92 7.08
CA PHE A 64 11.43 3.32 5.94
C PHE A 64 10.62 3.53 4.65
N LEU A 65 9.33 3.23 4.66
CA LEU A 65 8.46 3.42 3.49
C LEU A 65 8.39 4.88 3.05
N ASN A 66 8.30 5.80 4.02
CA ASN A 66 8.27 7.23 3.73
C ASN A 66 9.59 7.76 3.15
N ALA A 67 10.71 7.14 3.49
CA ALA A 67 12.03 7.50 2.94
C ALA A 67 12.25 6.96 1.51
N HIS A 68 11.64 5.83 1.16
CA HIS A 68 11.87 5.14 -0.12
C HIS A 68 10.81 5.42 -1.17
N GLY A 69 9.60 5.75 -0.77
CA GLY A 69 8.49 5.95 -1.68
C GLY A 69 7.48 6.97 -1.17
N GLU A 70 6.45 7.18 -1.95
CA GLU A 70 5.29 7.95 -1.51
C GLU A 70 4.45 7.08 -0.60
N LEU A 71 4.37 7.44 0.67
CA LEU A 71 3.56 6.75 1.68
C LEU A 71 2.29 7.54 1.97
N TYR A 72 1.16 6.86 1.87
CA TYR A 72 -0.16 7.40 2.16
C TYR A 72 -0.91 6.49 3.12
N PHE A 73 -1.72 7.08 4.01
CA PHE A 73 -2.80 6.38 4.64
C PHE A 73 -4.04 6.39 3.74
N ILE A 74 -4.69 5.24 3.66
CA ILE A 74 -5.96 5.09 2.98
C ILE A 74 -7.02 5.57 3.93
N GLU A 75 -7.76 6.61 3.54
CA GLU A 75 -8.88 7.14 4.31
C GLU A 75 -10.20 6.80 3.64
N TYR A 76 -11.12 6.30 4.44
CA TYR A 76 -12.47 5.93 4.05
C TYR A 76 -13.48 6.84 4.72
N GLN A 77 -14.42 7.35 3.94
CA GLN A 77 -15.49 8.19 4.47
C GLN A 77 -16.61 7.32 4.99
N GLU A 78 -16.78 7.37 6.30
CA GLU A 78 -17.88 6.77 7.00
C GLU A 78 -18.72 7.90 7.61
N THR A 79 -19.99 7.99 7.26
CA THR A 79 -20.82 9.15 7.57
C THR A 79 -20.29 10.44 6.94
N ALA A 80 -19.92 11.46 7.73
CA ALA A 80 -19.43 12.75 7.24
C ALA A 80 -17.90 12.91 7.37
N GLN A 81 -17.17 11.93 7.94
CA GLN A 81 -15.76 12.05 8.24
C GLN A 81 -14.93 10.94 7.59
N PHE A 82 -13.73 11.31 7.15
CA PHE A 82 -12.72 10.35 6.71
C PHE A 82 -11.97 9.78 7.92
N ARG A 83 -11.72 8.46 7.91
CA ARG A 83 -10.88 7.80 8.91
C ARG A 83 -9.86 6.88 8.23
N PRO A 84 -8.65 6.73 8.80
CA PRO A 84 -7.66 5.83 8.25
C PRO A 84 -8.07 4.37 8.42
N VAL A 85 -7.94 3.60 7.34
CA VAL A 85 -8.35 2.18 7.29
C VAL A 85 -7.28 1.27 6.73
N GLY A 86 -6.15 1.83 6.30
CA GLY A 86 -5.04 1.10 5.72
C GLY A 86 -3.94 2.03 5.26
N TYR A 87 -2.96 1.48 4.57
CA TYR A 87 -1.90 2.27 3.95
C TYR A 87 -1.56 1.76 2.55
N VAL A 88 -0.93 2.62 1.78
CA VAL A 88 -0.30 2.28 0.51
C VAL A 88 1.01 3.05 0.38
N ALA A 89 2.03 2.38 -0.12
CA ALA A 89 3.30 3.01 -0.45
C ALA A 89 3.73 2.57 -1.85
N PHE A 90 4.30 3.48 -2.64
CA PHE A 90 4.80 3.10 -3.94
C PHE A 90 5.99 3.94 -4.38
N TRP A 91 6.86 3.28 -5.10
CA TRP A 91 7.91 3.83 -5.95
C TRP A 91 8.09 2.89 -7.13
N GLN A 92 9.04 3.17 -8.00
CA GLN A 92 9.15 2.40 -9.24
C GLN A 92 9.38 0.89 -9.01
N GLU A 93 10.12 0.54 -7.94
CA GLU A 93 10.53 -0.85 -7.68
C GLU A 93 9.61 -1.60 -6.72
N ASP A 94 8.60 -0.95 -6.14
CA ASP A 94 7.68 -1.65 -5.24
C ASP A 94 6.36 -0.88 -5.06
N LEU A 95 5.30 -1.63 -4.85
CA LEU A 95 3.99 -1.13 -4.44
C LEU A 95 3.46 -2.04 -3.34
N LEU A 96 3.19 -1.44 -2.18
CA LEU A 96 2.63 -2.12 -1.01
C LEU A 96 1.27 -1.54 -0.69
N ILE A 97 0.31 -2.40 -0.38
CA ILE A 97 -1.02 -1.99 0.04
C ILE A 97 -1.53 -2.90 1.15
N LEU A 98 -2.11 -2.30 2.17
CA LEU A 98 -2.78 -3.00 3.25
C LEU A 98 -4.11 -2.31 3.56
N ILE A 99 -5.21 -3.05 3.49
CA ILE A 99 -6.49 -2.65 4.08
C ILE A 99 -6.54 -3.26 5.48
N GLY A 100 -6.29 -2.43 6.49
CA GLY A 100 -6.23 -2.86 7.89
C GLY A 100 -7.58 -3.27 8.46
N GLU A 101 -8.64 -2.62 8.03
CA GLU A 101 -10.00 -2.88 8.47
C GLU A 101 -10.61 -4.08 7.71
N ARG A 102 -10.79 -5.21 8.39
CA ARG A 102 -11.32 -6.43 7.76
C ARG A 102 -12.67 -6.22 7.07
N ALA A 103 -13.56 -5.46 7.69
CA ALA A 103 -14.91 -5.22 7.17
C ALA A 103 -14.92 -4.52 5.81
N LEU A 104 -13.83 -3.83 5.46
CA LEU A 104 -13.71 -3.11 4.19
C LEU A 104 -13.00 -3.92 3.10
N ARG A 105 -12.48 -5.11 3.42
CA ARG A 105 -11.86 -5.99 2.43
C ARG A 105 -12.91 -6.64 1.53
N GLY A 106 -12.53 -6.94 0.29
CA GLY A 106 -13.42 -7.59 -0.66
C GLY A 106 -14.47 -6.66 -1.30
N HIS A 107 -14.39 -5.35 -1.10
CA HIS A 107 -15.31 -4.36 -1.66
C HIS A 107 -14.71 -3.54 -2.81
N GLY A 108 -13.57 -3.95 -3.34
CA GLY A 108 -12.93 -3.30 -4.48
C GLY A 108 -12.14 -2.04 -4.16
N ILE A 109 -11.96 -1.69 -2.89
CA ILE A 109 -11.18 -0.50 -2.48
C ILE A 109 -9.73 -0.61 -2.95
N GLY A 110 -9.08 -1.74 -2.71
CA GLY A 110 -7.70 -1.99 -3.14
C GLY A 110 -7.52 -1.84 -4.65
N ARG A 111 -8.44 -2.38 -5.44
CA ARG A 111 -8.43 -2.24 -6.90
C ARG A 111 -8.46 -0.78 -7.34
N ARG A 112 -9.36 0.00 -6.79
CA ARG A 112 -9.51 1.43 -7.14
C ARG A 112 -8.26 2.22 -6.77
N ILE A 113 -7.65 1.93 -5.63
CA ILE A 113 -6.41 2.56 -5.19
C ILE A 113 -5.26 2.22 -6.13
N VAL A 114 -5.06 0.95 -6.46
CA VAL A 114 -3.98 0.53 -7.36
C VAL A 114 -4.13 1.16 -8.74
N LEU A 115 -5.34 1.21 -9.29
CA LEU A 115 -5.62 1.87 -10.57
C LEU A 115 -5.31 3.38 -10.51
N THR A 116 -5.65 4.04 -9.42
CA THR A 116 -5.32 5.46 -9.19
C THR A 116 -3.81 5.68 -9.18
N LEU A 117 -3.06 4.83 -8.48
CA LEU A 117 -1.60 4.92 -8.41
C LEU A 117 -0.94 4.55 -9.75
N MET A 118 -1.50 3.64 -10.52
CA MET A 118 -1.03 3.35 -11.88
C MET A 118 -1.14 4.60 -12.78
N ASN A 119 -2.25 5.34 -12.68
CA ASN A 119 -2.40 6.60 -13.42
C ASN A 119 -1.37 7.64 -12.98
N ARG A 120 -1.12 7.74 -11.66
CA ARG A 120 -0.08 8.61 -11.14
C ARG A 120 1.30 8.18 -11.64
N ALA A 121 1.62 6.90 -11.60
CA ALA A 121 2.90 6.37 -12.09
C ALA A 121 3.12 6.69 -13.58
N LYS A 122 2.09 6.55 -14.41
CA LYS A 122 2.15 6.98 -15.83
C LYS A 122 2.45 8.47 -15.95
N ALA A 123 1.77 9.30 -15.18
CA ALA A 123 1.98 10.75 -15.18
C ALA A 123 3.41 11.13 -14.72
N LEU A 124 4.02 10.32 -13.85
CA LEU A 124 5.42 10.49 -13.42
C LEU A 124 6.44 9.94 -14.41
N GLY A 125 6.00 9.32 -15.51
CA GLY A 125 6.86 8.76 -16.53
C GLY A 125 7.38 7.35 -16.25
N PHE A 126 6.80 6.63 -15.29
CA PHE A 126 7.18 5.24 -15.01
C PHE A 126 6.76 4.35 -16.17
N SER A 127 7.64 3.47 -16.62
CA SER A 127 7.35 2.49 -17.67
C SER A 127 6.73 1.20 -17.14
N SER A 128 6.88 0.96 -15.85
CA SER A 128 6.35 -0.24 -15.18
C SER A 128 6.15 0.01 -13.70
N LEU A 129 5.33 -0.82 -13.08
CA LEU A 129 5.24 -0.96 -11.62
C LEU A 129 5.54 -2.40 -11.22
N VAL A 130 6.17 -2.54 -10.07
CA VAL A 130 6.56 -3.83 -9.50
C VAL A 130 5.89 -3.98 -8.12
N VAL A 131 5.45 -5.20 -7.82
CA VAL A 131 5.17 -5.65 -6.46
C VAL A 131 6.27 -6.64 -6.11
N ARG A 132 7.14 -6.26 -5.18
CA ARG A 132 8.37 -6.98 -4.90
C ARG A 132 8.13 -8.38 -4.37
N GLU A 133 7.08 -8.58 -3.61
CA GLU A 133 6.69 -9.90 -3.15
C GLU A 133 5.19 -9.96 -2.82
N ILE A 134 4.51 -10.94 -3.41
CA ILE A 134 3.19 -11.38 -2.94
C ILE A 134 3.38 -12.78 -2.40
N TYR A 135 3.12 -12.96 -1.11
CA TYR A 135 3.26 -14.26 -0.44
C TYR A 135 2.25 -15.27 -1.00
N ASP A 136 2.65 -16.53 -1.12
CA ASP A 136 1.79 -17.59 -1.65
C ASP A 136 0.49 -17.75 -0.85
N CYS A 137 0.54 -17.48 0.45
CA CYS A 137 -0.63 -17.50 1.32
C CYS A 137 -1.58 -16.31 1.11
N ASN A 138 -1.13 -15.23 0.46
CA ASN A 138 -1.93 -14.02 0.25
C ASN A 138 -2.73 -14.08 -1.04
N THR A 139 -3.77 -14.92 -1.04
CA THR A 139 -4.67 -15.11 -2.19
C THR A 139 -5.38 -13.82 -2.57
N ALA A 140 -5.74 -12.97 -1.61
CA ALA A 140 -6.44 -11.72 -1.85
C ALA A 140 -5.58 -10.75 -2.68
N SER A 141 -4.31 -10.54 -2.30
CA SER A 141 -3.38 -9.71 -3.08
C SER A 141 -3.11 -10.29 -4.47
N ARG A 142 -2.91 -11.59 -4.56
CA ARG A 142 -2.71 -12.25 -5.85
C ARG A 142 -3.88 -11.99 -6.79
N ARG A 143 -5.11 -12.21 -6.34
CA ARG A 143 -6.33 -11.94 -7.13
C ARG A 143 -6.45 -10.47 -7.52
N LEU A 144 -6.14 -9.57 -6.60
CA LEU A 144 -6.17 -8.13 -6.85
C LEU A 144 -5.21 -7.76 -7.99
N PHE A 145 -3.94 -8.09 -7.85
CA PHE A 145 -2.91 -7.66 -8.80
C PHE A 145 -3.02 -8.39 -10.14
N GLU A 146 -3.26 -9.70 -10.14
CA GLU A 146 -3.49 -10.46 -11.39
C GLU A 146 -4.73 -9.96 -12.14
N GLY A 147 -5.80 -9.64 -11.40
CA GLY A 147 -7.04 -9.10 -11.97
C GLY A 147 -6.87 -7.73 -12.62
N ILE A 148 -5.88 -6.94 -12.20
CA ILE A 148 -5.52 -5.66 -12.83
C ILE A 148 -4.63 -5.87 -14.06
N GLY A 149 -3.86 -6.94 -14.09
CA GLY A 149 -2.96 -7.25 -15.20
C GLY A 149 -1.50 -7.44 -14.82
N PHE A 150 -1.16 -7.37 -13.54
CA PHE A 150 0.17 -7.73 -13.07
C PHE A 150 0.44 -9.22 -13.34
N ARG A 151 1.68 -9.55 -13.69
CA ARG A 151 2.10 -10.92 -13.97
C ARG A 151 3.33 -11.28 -13.15
N PRO A 152 3.41 -12.53 -12.63
CA PRO A 152 4.60 -12.99 -11.94
C PRO A 152 5.76 -13.14 -12.93
N TYR A 153 6.96 -12.76 -12.49
CA TYR A 153 8.16 -12.88 -13.33
C TYR A 153 9.35 -13.51 -12.61
N GLU A 154 9.29 -13.65 -11.29
CA GLU A 154 10.36 -14.24 -10.49
C GLU A 154 9.78 -14.86 -9.22
N SER A 155 10.31 -16.03 -8.82
CA SER A 155 9.96 -16.66 -7.55
C SER A 155 10.84 -16.10 -6.43
N THR A 156 10.26 -15.96 -5.24
CA THR A 156 10.94 -15.63 -4.01
C THR A 156 10.87 -16.82 -3.04
N LYS A 157 11.49 -16.69 -1.87
CA LYS A 157 11.45 -17.77 -0.87
C LYS A 157 10.03 -18.12 -0.42
N LYS A 158 9.12 -17.13 -0.35
CA LYS A 158 7.76 -17.30 0.21
C LYS A 158 6.64 -16.91 -0.77
N GLY A 159 6.99 -16.50 -1.98
CA GLY A 159 6.00 -16.02 -2.93
C GLY A 159 6.59 -15.71 -4.30
N LYS A 160 6.07 -14.68 -4.93
CA LYS A 160 6.49 -14.25 -6.28
C LYS A 160 6.54 -12.73 -6.38
N ARG A 161 7.41 -12.26 -7.28
CA ARG A 161 7.45 -10.88 -7.74
C ARG A 161 6.54 -10.69 -8.93
N TYR A 162 5.83 -9.59 -8.94
CA TYR A 162 4.88 -9.24 -9.98
C TYR A 162 5.25 -7.92 -10.64
N ARG A 163 4.90 -7.77 -11.92
CA ARG A 163 5.12 -6.55 -12.67
C ARG A 163 3.99 -6.30 -13.66
N ILE A 164 3.74 -5.02 -13.93
CA ILE A 164 2.89 -4.56 -15.01
C ILE A 164 3.62 -3.48 -15.81
N ASN A 165 3.52 -3.53 -17.14
CA ASN A 165 3.95 -2.43 -17.99
C ASN A 165 2.85 -1.38 -18.03
N LEU A 166 3.25 -0.12 -18.00
CA LEU A 166 2.32 1.01 -17.98
C LEU A 166 2.14 1.65 -19.36
#